data_89db9dcbb36fb647aa495f2f67c3dd30
#
_entry.id   89db9dcbb36fb647aa495f2f67c3dd30
#
_cell.length_a   1.000
_cell.length_b   1.000
_cell.length_c   1.000
_cell.angle_alpha   90.00
_cell.angle_beta   90.00
_cell.angle_gamma   90.00
#
_symmetry.space_group_name_H-M   'P 1'
#
loop_
_entity.id
_entity.type
_entity.pdbx_description
1 polymer ?
#
loop_
_entity_poly.entity_id
_entity_poly.type
_entity_poly.pdbx_seq_one_letter_code
_entity_poly.pdbx_strand_id
1 'polypeptide(L)'
;MTNKNSPNPNIEMGGQCNKPYACDYQDRCKSLLPKSDITPFTVLPYIGKDKKLIEFMKSQGTTDLQKVPSKFFRDRKDYAPGYHKIIQDHHKNNKPWFSLDLKNIFKEFSFPFYFMDFETVTQGVPIIKGTKPYYHLPFQWSVHKLESIDKEIKLNDAESFLDFEDQDIERKFIESLLKAVGEHGTVFVHSSFEKSVLDKLKDKDNCKDLADKIDKLISRLKDTLKIVRKNFYSPLMNGKYTIKNIIKAIPSNISYDV
;
A
#
# COMPACT_ATOMS: atom_id res chain seq x y z
N MET A 1 30.36 22.08 12.52
CA MET A 1 29.72 23.42 12.41
C MET A 1 29.55 23.72 10.93
N THR A 2 28.33 23.84 10.42
CA THR A 2 28.09 24.20 9.02
C THR A 2 28.30 25.70 8.86
N ASN A 3 29.22 26.09 7.99
CA ASN A 3 29.43 27.50 7.64
C ASN A 3 28.18 28.01 6.89
N LYS A 4 27.43 28.94 7.50
CA LYS A 4 26.21 29.50 6.91
C LYS A 4 26.42 30.20 5.57
N ASN A 5 27.66 30.52 5.22
CA ASN A 5 28.06 31.21 3.99
C ASN A 5 28.60 30.24 2.91
N SER A 6 28.58 28.95 3.13
CA SER A 6 28.98 27.99 2.09
C SER A 6 27.95 27.99 0.95
N PRO A 7 28.38 28.05 -0.32
CA PRO A 7 27.45 27.94 -1.44
C PRO A 7 26.74 26.59 -1.40
N ASN A 8 25.51 26.56 -1.86
CA ASN A 8 24.77 25.30 -1.97
C ASN A 8 25.59 24.32 -2.84
N PRO A 9 25.76 23.05 -2.42
CA PRO A 9 26.48 22.08 -3.23
C PRO A 9 25.76 21.90 -4.56
N ASN A 10 26.48 22.03 -5.67
CA ASN A 10 25.94 21.76 -7.01
C ASN A 10 25.91 20.27 -7.27
N ILE A 11 25.02 19.56 -6.60
CA ILE A 11 24.85 18.12 -6.69
C ILE A 11 23.49 17.82 -7.33
N GLU A 12 23.51 17.15 -8.46
CA GLU A 12 22.28 16.69 -9.12
C GLU A 12 21.56 15.61 -8.28
N MET A 13 20.25 15.58 -8.39
CA MET A 13 19.44 14.54 -7.75
C MET A 13 19.77 13.17 -8.33
N GLY A 14 19.98 12.19 -7.45
CA GLY A 14 20.37 10.83 -7.87
C GLY A 14 20.10 9.78 -6.79
N GLY A 15 20.76 8.64 -6.90
CA GLY A 15 20.62 7.52 -5.97
C GLY A 15 20.93 7.87 -4.51
N GLN A 16 21.85 8.81 -4.29
CA GLN A 16 22.22 9.34 -2.98
C GLN A 16 21.04 10.00 -2.23
N CYS A 17 20.03 10.49 -2.96
CA CYS A 17 18.84 11.09 -2.34
C CYS A 17 17.95 10.09 -1.62
N ASN A 18 18.20 8.78 -1.82
CA ASN A 18 17.37 7.71 -1.26
C ASN A 18 18.20 6.66 -0.51
N LYS A 19 19.54 6.81 -0.44
CA LYS A 19 20.41 5.83 0.19
C LYS A 19 21.52 6.54 0.98
N PRO A 20 21.82 6.09 2.24
CA PRO A 20 21.16 4.98 2.96
C PRO A 20 19.75 5.33 3.44
N TYR A 21 19.41 6.61 3.59
CA TYR A 21 18.12 7.12 4.00
C TYR A 21 17.58 8.15 3.00
N ALA A 22 16.28 8.41 3.03
CA ALA A 22 15.70 9.49 2.24
C ALA A 22 16.27 10.85 2.70
N CYS A 23 16.69 11.67 1.74
CA CYS A 23 17.20 13.00 2.01
C CYS A 23 16.03 13.96 2.30
N ASP A 24 16.07 14.67 3.42
CA ASP A 24 15.02 15.63 3.84
C ASP A 24 14.86 16.80 2.88
N TYR A 25 15.87 17.08 2.06
CA TYR A 25 15.85 18.19 1.07
C TYR A 25 15.33 17.79 -0.30
N GLN A 26 14.83 16.55 -0.49
CA GLN A 26 14.38 16.08 -1.81
C GLN A 26 13.32 16.99 -2.44
N ASP A 27 12.37 17.47 -1.67
CA ASP A 27 11.27 18.27 -2.21
C ASP A 27 11.73 19.66 -2.63
N ARG A 28 12.69 20.26 -1.91
CA ARG A 28 13.38 21.48 -2.35
C ARG A 28 14.12 21.24 -3.65
N CYS A 29 14.92 20.15 -3.76
CA CYS A 29 15.65 19.87 -4.99
C CYS A 29 14.70 19.64 -6.17
N LYS A 30 13.58 18.93 -5.96
CA LYS A 30 12.55 18.77 -6.99
C LYS A 30 11.92 20.09 -7.43
N SER A 31 11.68 21.00 -6.49
CA SER A 31 11.10 22.32 -6.81
C SER A 31 12.03 23.22 -7.63
N LEU A 32 13.33 22.96 -7.60
CA LEU A 32 14.35 23.68 -8.38
C LEU A 32 14.54 23.11 -9.80
N LEU A 33 14.02 21.90 -10.05
CA LEU A 33 14.08 21.32 -11.39
C LEU A 33 13.14 22.04 -12.34
N PRO A 34 13.52 22.22 -13.61
CA PRO A 34 12.63 22.79 -14.61
C PRO A 34 11.36 21.91 -14.69
N LYS A 35 10.19 22.58 -14.66
CA LYS A 35 8.93 21.88 -14.87
C LYS A 35 8.94 21.27 -16.26
N SER A 36 8.76 19.96 -16.34
CA SER A 36 8.68 19.22 -17.58
C SER A 36 7.27 18.68 -17.74
N ASP A 37 6.68 18.91 -18.90
CA ASP A 37 5.38 18.32 -19.29
C ASP A 37 5.51 16.81 -19.61
N ILE A 38 6.75 16.30 -19.58
CA ILE A 38 7.06 14.92 -19.91
C ILE A 38 6.92 14.05 -18.65
N THR A 39 6.05 13.06 -18.68
CA THR A 39 6.00 12.02 -17.65
C THR A 39 7.24 11.13 -17.77
N PRO A 40 8.06 11.02 -16.71
CA PRO A 40 9.27 10.23 -16.77
C PRO A 40 8.97 8.71 -16.76
N PHE A 41 9.75 7.92 -17.48
CA PHE A 41 9.60 6.45 -17.53
C PHE A 41 9.74 5.77 -16.16
N THR A 42 10.32 6.46 -15.18
CA THR A 42 10.48 5.97 -13.81
C THR A 42 9.16 5.74 -13.07
N VAL A 43 8.03 6.22 -13.61
CA VAL A 43 6.68 5.91 -13.10
C VAL A 43 6.29 4.44 -13.35
N LEU A 44 6.96 3.74 -14.28
CA LEU A 44 6.66 2.33 -14.53
C LEU A 44 7.09 1.45 -13.34
N PRO A 45 6.17 0.76 -12.69
CA PRO A 45 6.50 -0.11 -11.56
C PRO A 45 7.53 -1.17 -11.96
N TYR A 46 8.48 -1.46 -11.09
CA TYR A 46 9.56 -2.44 -11.23
C TYR A 46 10.60 -2.14 -12.33
N ILE A 47 10.16 -1.77 -13.54
CA ILE A 47 11.10 -1.53 -14.65
C ILE A 47 11.65 -0.11 -14.69
N GLY A 48 11.02 0.86 -14.04
CA GLY A 48 11.51 2.25 -13.97
C GLY A 48 12.89 2.39 -13.32
N LYS A 49 13.37 1.33 -12.62
CA LYS A 49 14.73 1.23 -12.02
C LYS A 49 15.59 0.15 -12.69
N ASP A 50 15.14 -0.46 -13.78
CA ASP A 50 15.89 -1.48 -14.52
C ASP A 50 17.08 -0.83 -15.24
N LYS A 51 18.30 -1.34 -15.01
CA LYS A 51 19.53 -0.77 -15.58
C LYS A 51 19.50 -0.75 -17.09
N LYS A 52 19.03 -1.82 -17.75
CA LYS A 52 19.00 -1.91 -19.23
C LYS A 52 18.03 -0.87 -19.81
N LEU A 53 16.88 -0.65 -19.16
CA LEU A 53 15.95 0.41 -19.57
C LEU A 53 16.57 1.79 -19.36
N ILE A 54 17.21 2.04 -18.22
CA ILE A 54 17.88 3.31 -17.92
C ILE A 54 18.95 3.61 -18.96
N GLU A 55 19.83 2.65 -19.27
CA GLU A 55 20.88 2.79 -20.28
C GLU A 55 20.32 3.07 -21.68
N PHE A 56 19.27 2.33 -22.06
CA PHE A 56 18.57 2.56 -23.32
C PHE A 56 17.99 3.97 -23.39
N MET A 57 17.25 4.41 -22.37
CA MET A 57 16.63 5.74 -22.36
C MET A 57 17.69 6.86 -22.36
N LYS A 58 18.82 6.66 -21.67
CA LYS A 58 19.96 7.58 -21.74
C LYS A 58 20.56 7.66 -23.15
N SER A 59 20.73 6.53 -23.83
CA SER A 59 21.23 6.52 -25.22
C SER A 59 20.30 7.24 -26.21
N GLN A 60 19.00 7.29 -25.88
CA GLN A 60 18.00 8.05 -26.64
C GLN A 60 17.90 9.53 -26.24
N GLY A 61 18.66 9.97 -25.23
CA GLY A 61 18.63 11.34 -24.70
C GLY A 61 17.28 11.78 -24.15
N THR A 62 16.48 10.84 -23.61
CA THR A 62 15.12 11.14 -23.14
C THR A 62 14.73 10.40 -21.86
N THR A 63 13.85 11.00 -21.08
CA THR A 63 13.19 10.34 -19.93
C THR A 63 11.71 10.05 -20.18
N ASP A 64 11.20 10.36 -21.38
CA ASP A 64 9.77 10.31 -21.72
C ASP A 64 9.23 8.88 -21.66
N LEU A 65 8.21 8.67 -20.82
CA LEU A 65 7.44 7.42 -20.71
C LEU A 65 6.94 6.92 -22.07
N GLN A 66 6.52 7.82 -22.96
CA GLN A 66 5.96 7.48 -24.26
C GLN A 66 7.01 6.89 -25.23
N LYS A 67 8.30 7.09 -24.95
CA LYS A 67 9.42 6.56 -25.73
C LYS A 67 9.92 5.20 -25.24
N VAL A 68 9.33 4.65 -24.18
CA VAL A 68 9.69 3.31 -23.69
C VAL A 68 9.17 2.24 -24.64
N PRO A 69 10.06 1.44 -25.28
CA PRO A 69 9.63 0.35 -26.15
C PRO A 69 8.97 -0.80 -25.37
N SER A 70 7.96 -1.41 -25.98
CA SER A 70 7.22 -2.54 -25.36
C SER A 70 8.09 -3.76 -25.02
N LYS A 71 9.24 -3.94 -25.69
CA LYS A 71 10.20 -5.00 -25.37
C LYS A 71 10.72 -4.99 -23.93
N PHE A 72 10.61 -3.86 -23.22
CA PHE A 72 10.94 -3.74 -21.80
C PHE A 72 9.76 -4.05 -20.88
N PHE A 73 8.55 -4.12 -21.40
CA PHE A 73 7.36 -4.39 -20.60
C PHE A 73 7.38 -5.83 -20.08
N ARG A 74 6.87 -6.01 -18.87
CA ARG A 74 6.83 -7.31 -18.18
C ARG A 74 5.46 -7.47 -17.53
N ASP A 75 4.90 -8.67 -17.60
CA ASP A 75 3.70 -9.02 -16.88
C ASP A 75 4.01 -9.50 -15.46
N ARG A 76 3.06 -9.31 -14.58
CA ARG A 76 3.10 -9.78 -13.19
C ARG A 76 1.72 -10.30 -12.80
N LYS A 77 1.69 -11.40 -12.06
CA LYS A 77 0.45 -12.05 -11.61
C LYS A 77 -0.44 -11.17 -10.73
N ASP A 78 0.16 -10.22 -10.01
CA ASP A 78 -0.50 -9.29 -9.10
C ASP A 78 -0.98 -7.99 -9.77
N TYR A 79 -0.80 -7.85 -11.09
CA TYR A 79 -1.24 -6.70 -11.90
C TYR A 79 -2.17 -7.13 -13.03
N ALA A 80 -2.84 -6.15 -13.65
CA ALA A 80 -3.55 -6.36 -14.90
C ALA A 80 -2.59 -6.84 -16.01
N PRO A 81 -3.02 -7.73 -16.91
CA PRO A 81 -2.24 -8.07 -18.09
C PRO A 81 -1.88 -6.81 -18.88
N GLY A 82 -0.64 -6.68 -19.30
CA GLY A 82 -0.15 -5.51 -20.02
C GLY A 82 -0.16 -4.19 -19.23
N TYR A 83 -0.10 -4.24 -17.90
CA TYR A 83 -0.22 -3.05 -17.03
C TYR A 83 0.78 -1.93 -17.35
N HIS A 84 1.97 -2.23 -17.86
CA HIS A 84 2.91 -1.18 -18.29
C HIS A 84 2.39 -0.42 -19.51
N LYS A 85 1.74 -1.11 -20.44
CA LYS A 85 1.10 -0.48 -21.61
C LYS A 85 -0.10 0.36 -21.17
N ILE A 86 -0.90 -0.16 -20.23
CA ILE A 86 -2.02 0.58 -19.64
C ILE A 86 -1.51 1.90 -19.04
N ILE A 87 -0.44 1.85 -18.22
CA ILE A 87 0.17 3.04 -17.62
C ILE A 87 0.62 4.02 -18.71
N GLN A 88 1.35 3.55 -19.73
CA GLN A 88 1.85 4.37 -20.83
C GLN A 88 0.71 5.08 -21.58
N ASP A 89 -0.32 4.35 -21.98
CA ASP A 89 -1.44 4.88 -22.77
C ASP A 89 -2.28 5.87 -21.96
N HIS A 90 -2.52 5.57 -20.68
CA HIS A 90 -3.37 6.39 -19.85
C HIS A 90 -2.66 7.68 -19.38
N HIS A 91 -1.34 7.70 -19.25
CA HIS A 91 -0.58 8.93 -19.12
C HIS A 91 -0.65 9.80 -20.40
N LYS A 92 -0.58 9.19 -21.58
CA LYS A 92 -0.72 9.92 -22.86
C LYS A 92 -2.06 10.65 -22.97
N ASN A 93 -3.13 9.97 -22.56
CA ASN A 93 -4.49 10.46 -22.70
C ASN A 93 -4.99 11.23 -21.45
N ASN A 94 -4.21 11.26 -20.39
CA ASN A 94 -4.53 11.81 -19.07
C ASN A 94 -5.92 11.37 -18.56
N LYS A 95 -6.25 10.07 -18.68
CA LYS A 95 -7.54 9.49 -18.29
C LYS A 95 -7.33 8.26 -17.41
N PRO A 96 -8.18 8.03 -16.41
CA PRO A 96 -8.12 6.79 -15.62
C PRO A 96 -8.51 5.58 -16.48
N TRP A 97 -7.98 4.43 -16.10
CA TRP A 97 -8.33 3.12 -16.64
C TRP A 97 -9.10 2.31 -15.61
N PHE A 98 -10.13 1.62 -16.07
CA PHE A 98 -10.88 0.64 -15.32
C PHE A 98 -11.00 -0.65 -16.13
N SER A 99 -10.84 -1.80 -15.47
CA SER A 99 -11.12 -3.08 -16.12
C SER A 99 -12.63 -3.26 -16.33
N LEU A 100 -12.99 -4.04 -17.36
CA LEU A 100 -14.38 -4.39 -17.60
C LEU A 100 -14.98 -5.26 -16.48
N ASP A 101 -14.14 -6.02 -15.77
CA ASP A 101 -14.55 -6.95 -14.73
C ASP A 101 -14.79 -6.28 -13.36
N LEU A 102 -14.41 -5.01 -13.20
CA LEU A 102 -14.48 -4.34 -11.90
C LEU A 102 -15.88 -4.44 -11.25
N LYS A 103 -16.95 -4.24 -12.04
CA LYS A 103 -18.32 -4.36 -11.56
C LYS A 103 -18.68 -5.77 -11.07
N ASN A 104 -18.13 -6.80 -11.70
CA ASN A 104 -18.40 -8.18 -11.34
C ASN A 104 -17.72 -8.55 -10.03
N ILE A 105 -16.51 -8.05 -9.79
CA ILE A 105 -15.77 -8.26 -8.53
C ILE A 105 -16.59 -7.75 -7.34
N PHE A 106 -17.23 -6.58 -7.45
CA PHE A 106 -18.05 -6.04 -6.36
C PHE A 106 -19.30 -6.88 -6.06
N LYS A 107 -19.83 -7.65 -7.03
CA LYS A 107 -20.95 -8.56 -6.81
C LYS A 107 -20.59 -9.79 -5.95
N GLU A 108 -19.29 -10.10 -5.83
CA GLU A 108 -18.80 -11.21 -5.00
C GLU A 108 -18.72 -10.85 -3.52
N PHE A 109 -18.90 -9.58 -3.17
CA PHE A 109 -18.77 -9.11 -1.80
C PHE A 109 -20.13 -9.08 -1.12
N SER A 110 -20.16 -9.50 0.14
CA SER A 110 -21.38 -9.53 0.97
C SER A 110 -21.23 -8.56 2.13
N PHE A 111 -22.30 -7.82 2.40
CA PHE A 111 -22.41 -6.96 3.58
C PHE A 111 -22.58 -7.81 4.87
N PRO A 112 -22.19 -7.24 6.02
CA PRO A 112 -21.55 -5.95 6.19
C PRO A 112 -20.12 -5.94 5.64
N PHE A 113 -19.63 -4.75 5.23
CA PHE A 113 -18.23 -4.54 4.88
C PHE A 113 -17.47 -4.05 6.10
N TYR A 114 -16.31 -4.66 6.35
CA TYR A 114 -15.39 -4.24 7.38
C TYR A 114 -14.11 -3.73 6.73
N PHE A 115 -13.63 -2.58 7.15
CA PHE A 115 -12.35 -2.02 6.73
C PHE A 115 -11.40 -2.12 7.91
N MET A 116 -10.42 -2.99 7.80
CA MET A 116 -9.55 -3.41 8.89
C MET A 116 -8.11 -3.00 8.64
N ASP A 117 -7.46 -2.52 9.69
CA ASP A 117 -6.04 -2.16 9.69
C ASP A 117 -5.37 -2.57 11.01
N PHE A 118 -4.08 -2.96 10.94
CA PHE A 118 -3.29 -3.42 12.07
C PHE A 118 -2.02 -2.59 12.23
N GLU A 119 -1.66 -2.35 13.49
CA GLU A 119 -0.35 -1.84 13.84
C GLU A 119 0.47 -2.89 14.60
N THR A 120 1.75 -2.99 14.27
CA THR A 120 2.69 -3.89 14.91
C THR A 120 3.95 -3.17 15.34
N VAL A 121 4.52 -3.59 16.46
CA VAL A 121 5.84 -3.14 16.88
C VAL A 121 6.87 -4.24 16.64
N THR A 122 8.06 -3.82 16.19
CA THR A 122 9.23 -4.70 16.03
C THR A 122 10.37 -4.18 16.87
N GLN A 123 10.94 -5.06 17.70
CA GLN A 123 12.02 -4.70 18.60
C GLN A 123 13.25 -5.53 18.29
N GLY A 124 14.43 -4.91 18.31
CA GLY A 124 15.71 -5.60 18.18
C GLY A 124 16.03 -6.45 19.42
N VAL A 125 15.63 -5.97 20.60
CA VAL A 125 15.71 -6.71 21.87
C VAL A 125 14.28 -7.03 22.32
N PRO A 126 13.89 -8.31 22.43
CA PRO A 126 12.57 -8.69 22.91
C PRO A 126 12.34 -8.28 24.37
N ILE A 127 11.30 -7.52 24.63
CA ILE A 127 10.89 -7.14 25.98
C ILE A 127 9.66 -7.91 26.47
N ILE A 128 8.94 -8.55 25.58
CA ILE A 128 7.77 -9.36 25.89
C ILE A 128 8.15 -10.84 25.84
N LYS A 129 7.81 -11.58 26.88
CA LYS A 129 8.10 -13.01 26.99
C LYS A 129 7.50 -13.78 25.82
N GLY A 130 8.28 -14.70 25.23
CA GLY A 130 7.85 -15.50 24.07
C GLY A 130 8.00 -14.83 22.71
N THR A 131 8.47 -13.57 22.66
CA THR A 131 8.83 -12.92 21.39
C THR A 131 10.30 -13.13 21.03
N LYS A 132 10.66 -12.87 19.77
CA LYS A 132 12.03 -12.93 19.25
C LYS A 132 12.43 -11.61 18.59
N PRO A 133 13.72 -11.34 18.38
CA PRO A 133 14.17 -10.14 17.66
C PRO A 133 13.43 -9.95 16.36
N TYR A 134 13.00 -8.71 16.09
CA TYR A 134 12.25 -8.29 14.88
C TYR A 134 10.92 -9.05 14.67
N TYR A 135 10.35 -9.61 15.72
CA TYR A 135 9.00 -10.16 15.67
C TYR A 135 7.97 -9.03 15.53
N HIS A 136 7.04 -9.14 14.58
CA HIS A 136 5.93 -8.20 14.45
C HIS A 136 4.86 -8.52 15.48
N LEU A 137 4.95 -7.89 16.64
CA LEU A 137 3.96 -8.03 17.70
C LEU A 137 2.77 -7.13 17.38
N PRO A 138 1.58 -7.67 17.14
CA PRO A 138 0.40 -6.85 16.94
C PRO A 138 -0.06 -6.27 18.27
N PHE A 139 -0.27 -4.96 18.31
CA PHE A 139 -0.67 -4.24 19.53
C PHE A 139 -1.91 -3.38 19.34
N GLN A 140 -2.29 -3.12 18.09
CA GLN A 140 -3.46 -2.32 17.77
C GLN A 140 -4.14 -2.87 16.53
N TRP A 141 -5.47 -2.84 16.53
CA TRP A 141 -6.30 -2.95 15.35
C TRP A 141 -7.40 -1.89 15.35
N SER A 142 -7.84 -1.50 14.16
CA SER A 142 -9.03 -0.68 13.96
C SER A 142 -9.93 -1.31 12.89
N VAL A 143 -11.24 -1.23 13.09
CA VAL A 143 -12.25 -1.75 12.17
C VAL A 143 -13.37 -0.73 12.02
N HIS A 144 -13.63 -0.31 10.78
CA HIS A 144 -14.81 0.45 10.43
C HIS A 144 -15.81 -0.46 9.74
N LYS A 145 -17.07 -0.36 10.10
CA LYS A 145 -18.15 -1.19 9.57
C LYS A 145 -19.10 -0.39 8.68
N LEU A 146 -19.42 -0.95 7.51
CA LEU A 146 -20.47 -0.47 6.63
C LEU A 146 -21.56 -1.54 6.49
N GLU A 147 -22.73 -1.27 7.02
CA GLU A 147 -23.82 -2.24 7.08
C GLU A 147 -24.46 -2.51 5.72
N SER A 148 -24.62 -1.48 4.91
CA SER A 148 -25.18 -1.54 3.56
C SER A 148 -24.71 -0.34 2.74
N ILE A 149 -24.95 -0.37 1.42
CA ILE A 149 -24.53 0.70 0.50
C ILE A 149 -25.19 2.04 0.81
N ASP A 150 -26.37 2.03 1.42
CA ASP A 150 -27.16 3.23 1.73
C ASP A 150 -26.79 3.84 3.10
N LYS A 151 -25.87 3.21 3.84
CA LYS A 151 -25.40 3.70 5.13
C LYS A 151 -24.06 4.42 4.96
N GLU A 152 -23.85 5.43 5.79
CA GLU A 152 -22.55 6.09 5.88
C GLU A 152 -21.66 5.39 6.91
N ILE A 153 -20.38 5.36 6.63
CA ILE A 153 -19.38 4.97 7.63
C ILE A 153 -19.19 6.15 8.57
N LYS A 154 -19.55 5.98 9.82
CA LYS A 154 -19.28 6.99 10.84
C LYS A 154 -17.85 6.79 11.35
N LEU A 155 -17.00 7.79 11.15
CA LEU A 155 -15.60 7.72 11.55
C LEU A 155 -15.39 7.50 13.06
N ASN A 156 -16.36 7.98 13.87
CA ASN A 156 -16.32 7.82 15.32
C ASN A 156 -16.84 6.45 15.82
N ASP A 157 -17.43 5.64 14.94
CA ASP A 157 -17.97 4.32 15.27
C ASP A 157 -16.94 3.20 14.95
N ALA A 158 -15.65 3.54 14.83
CA ALA A 158 -14.62 2.54 14.68
C ALA A 158 -14.49 1.72 15.96
N GLU A 159 -14.64 0.40 15.85
CA GLU A 159 -14.18 -0.49 16.91
C GLU A 159 -12.65 -0.57 16.86
N SER A 160 -12.00 -0.55 18.01
CA SER A 160 -10.55 -0.59 18.08
C SER A 160 -10.07 -1.33 19.33
N PHE A 161 -8.85 -1.83 19.23
CA PHE A 161 -8.09 -2.42 20.32
C PHE A 161 -6.72 -1.76 20.38
N LEU A 162 -6.25 -1.50 21.56
CA LEU A 162 -4.90 -1.01 21.81
C LEU A 162 -4.44 -1.56 23.17
N ASP A 163 -3.36 -2.31 23.17
CA ASP A 163 -2.73 -2.80 24.41
C ASP A 163 -1.21 -2.86 24.24
N PHE A 164 -0.47 -2.41 25.25
CA PHE A 164 0.99 -2.46 25.31
C PHE A 164 1.54 -3.14 26.58
N GLU A 165 0.68 -3.43 27.53
CA GLU A 165 1.12 -3.76 28.89
C GLU A 165 1.01 -5.24 29.21
N ASP A 166 0.24 -6.00 28.45
CA ASP A 166 -0.13 -7.37 28.81
C ASP A 166 0.81 -8.43 28.22
N GLN A 167 1.06 -9.46 29.03
CA GLN A 167 1.80 -10.65 28.59
C GLN A 167 1.02 -11.48 27.55
N ASP A 168 -0.32 -11.39 27.54
CA ASP A 168 -1.20 -12.12 26.61
C ASP A 168 -1.79 -11.22 25.52
N ILE A 169 -1.08 -10.17 25.13
CA ILE A 169 -1.54 -9.17 24.16
C ILE A 169 -2.04 -9.81 22.85
N GLU A 170 -1.35 -10.85 22.35
CA GLU A 170 -1.71 -11.53 21.10
C GLU A 170 -3.07 -12.24 21.23
N ARG A 171 -3.34 -12.87 22.35
CA ARG A 171 -4.61 -13.52 22.61
C ARG A 171 -5.76 -12.51 22.71
N LYS A 172 -5.58 -11.47 23.49
CA LYS A 172 -6.57 -10.40 23.63
C LYS A 172 -6.84 -9.68 22.31
N PHE A 173 -5.77 -9.42 21.54
CA PHE A 173 -5.85 -8.84 20.22
C PHE A 173 -6.79 -9.65 19.30
N ILE A 174 -6.58 -10.96 19.22
CA ILE A 174 -7.37 -11.80 18.30
C ILE A 174 -8.79 -12.06 18.82
N GLU A 175 -9.00 -12.25 20.12
CA GLU A 175 -10.32 -12.45 20.69
C GLU A 175 -11.22 -11.22 20.48
N SER A 176 -10.69 -10.02 20.76
CA SER A 176 -11.41 -8.77 20.55
C SER A 176 -11.69 -8.52 19.06
N LEU A 177 -10.72 -8.80 18.17
CA LEU A 177 -10.91 -8.67 16.73
C LEU A 177 -12.01 -9.60 16.20
N LEU A 178 -11.98 -10.88 16.58
CA LEU A 178 -13.00 -11.86 16.14
C LEU A 178 -14.40 -11.45 16.60
N LYS A 179 -14.52 -10.84 17.78
CA LYS A 179 -15.76 -10.29 18.27
C LYS A 179 -16.24 -9.09 17.44
N ALA A 180 -15.33 -8.17 17.10
CA ALA A 180 -15.63 -6.94 16.34
C ALA A 180 -16.09 -7.25 14.90
N VAL A 181 -15.39 -8.18 14.20
CA VAL A 181 -15.71 -8.50 12.79
C VAL A 181 -16.80 -9.56 12.64
N GLY A 182 -17.23 -10.22 13.72
CA GLY A 182 -18.24 -11.26 13.68
C GLY A 182 -17.92 -12.38 12.67
N GLU A 183 -18.97 -13.14 12.29
CA GLU A 183 -18.78 -14.35 11.46
C GLU A 183 -19.11 -14.14 9.97
N HIS A 184 -19.75 -13.03 9.59
CA HIS A 184 -20.27 -12.80 8.24
C HIS A 184 -19.74 -11.50 7.64
N GLY A 185 -19.92 -11.35 6.32
CA GLY A 185 -19.56 -10.16 5.58
C GLY A 185 -18.12 -10.19 5.04
N THR A 186 -17.76 -9.19 4.27
CA THR A 186 -16.46 -9.05 3.62
C THR A 186 -15.53 -8.17 4.44
N VAL A 187 -14.30 -8.60 4.65
CA VAL A 187 -13.28 -7.82 5.38
C VAL A 187 -12.23 -7.31 4.40
N PHE A 188 -12.11 -6.00 4.26
CA PHE A 188 -11.14 -5.34 3.39
C PHE A 188 -9.88 -4.96 4.16
N VAL A 189 -8.74 -5.28 3.55
CA VAL A 189 -7.39 -4.88 3.97
C VAL A 189 -6.66 -4.26 2.79
N HIS A 190 -5.59 -3.49 3.02
CA HIS A 190 -4.84 -2.86 1.92
C HIS A 190 -3.45 -3.47 1.73
N SER A 191 -3.31 -4.71 1.93
CA SER A 191 -2.13 -5.54 1.56
C SER A 191 -2.32 -6.97 2.05
N SER A 192 -1.26 -7.78 1.96
CA SER A 192 -1.23 -9.10 2.60
C SER A 192 -0.69 -9.07 4.03
N PHE A 193 -0.46 -7.88 4.60
CA PHE A 193 0.19 -7.73 5.91
C PHE A 193 -0.70 -8.31 7.02
N GLU A 194 -1.96 -7.89 7.10
CA GLU A 194 -2.93 -8.34 8.09
C GLU A 194 -3.13 -9.85 8.03
N LYS A 195 -3.23 -10.39 6.80
CA LYS A 195 -3.28 -11.84 6.60
C LYS A 195 -2.04 -12.53 7.19
N SER A 196 -0.84 -11.98 6.94
CA SER A 196 0.41 -12.55 7.46
C SER A 196 0.50 -12.50 8.98
N VAL A 197 -0.07 -11.48 9.61
CA VAL A 197 -0.18 -11.40 11.08
C VAL A 197 -1.13 -12.47 11.61
N LEU A 198 -2.32 -12.59 11.02
CA LEU A 198 -3.30 -13.62 11.41
C LEU A 198 -2.77 -15.05 11.22
N ASP A 199 -2.09 -15.33 10.09
CA ASP A 199 -1.44 -16.63 9.84
C ASP A 199 -0.41 -16.99 10.94
N LYS A 200 0.31 -16.00 11.46
CA LYS A 200 1.27 -16.22 12.55
C LYS A 200 0.59 -16.39 13.90
N LEU A 201 -0.49 -15.66 14.15
CA LEU A 201 -1.23 -15.75 15.42
C LEU A 201 -1.87 -17.12 15.62
N LYS A 202 -2.44 -17.73 14.55
CA LYS A 202 -3.07 -19.05 14.66
C LYS A 202 -2.11 -20.18 15.04
N ASP A 203 -0.79 -19.99 14.77
CA ASP A 203 0.24 -20.98 15.10
C ASP A 203 0.80 -20.81 16.53
N LYS A 204 0.39 -19.77 17.26
CA LYS A 204 0.80 -19.52 18.63
C LYS A 204 0.09 -20.45 19.61
N ASP A 205 0.83 -20.95 20.60
CA ASP A 205 0.29 -21.89 21.58
C ASP A 205 -0.92 -21.35 22.34
N ASN A 206 -0.89 -20.05 22.68
CA ASN A 206 -1.98 -19.36 23.37
C ASN A 206 -3.15 -18.95 22.47
N CYS A 207 -3.10 -19.24 21.14
CA CYS A 207 -4.16 -18.91 20.17
C CYS A 207 -4.65 -20.13 19.37
N LYS A 208 -4.07 -21.32 19.57
CA LYS A 208 -4.38 -22.54 18.81
C LYS A 208 -5.86 -22.93 18.84
N ASP A 209 -6.53 -22.74 19.95
CA ASP A 209 -7.96 -23.01 20.11
C ASP A 209 -8.84 -22.05 19.29
N LEU A 210 -8.28 -20.95 18.78
CA LEU A 210 -8.92 -19.97 17.92
C LEU A 210 -8.59 -20.15 16.43
N ALA A 211 -7.73 -21.13 16.07
CA ALA A 211 -7.20 -21.31 14.72
C ALA A 211 -8.32 -21.39 13.66
N ASP A 212 -9.37 -22.20 13.90
CA ASP A 212 -10.49 -22.34 12.98
C ASP A 212 -11.26 -21.02 12.78
N LYS A 213 -11.41 -20.23 13.82
CA LYS A 213 -12.05 -18.90 13.75
C LYS A 213 -11.19 -17.91 12.96
N ILE A 214 -9.87 -17.96 13.17
CA ILE A 214 -8.90 -17.15 12.42
C ILE A 214 -8.91 -17.54 10.95
N ASP A 215 -8.93 -18.82 10.61
CA ASP A 215 -9.02 -19.27 9.21
C ASP A 215 -10.33 -18.85 8.53
N LYS A 216 -11.46 -18.88 9.24
CA LYS A 216 -12.73 -18.33 8.76
C LYS A 216 -12.61 -16.83 8.48
N LEU A 217 -12.00 -16.05 9.38
CA LEU A 217 -11.74 -14.62 9.16
C LEU A 217 -10.84 -14.42 7.93
N ILE A 218 -9.73 -15.15 7.81
CA ILE A 218 -8.80 -15.09 6.69
C ILE A 218 -9.51 -15.36 5.35
N SER A 219 -10.44 -16.32 5.31
CA SER A 219 -11.20 -16.63 4.10
C SER A 219 -12.08 -15.48 3.59
N ARG A 220 -12.47 -14.57 4.48
CA ARG A 220 -13.28 -13.38 4.19
C ARG A 220 -12.46 -12.16 3.76
N LEU A 221 -11.12 -12.22 3.91
CA LEU A 221 -10.25 -11.09 3.58
C LEU A 221 -10.23 -10.81 2.07
N LYS A 222 -10.34 -9.55 1.72
CA LYS A 222 -10.17 -9.03 0.36
C LYS A 222 -9.10 -7.94 0.36
N ASP A 223 -8.02 -8.21 -0.35
CA ASP A 223 -6.88 -7.29 -0.49
C ASP A 223 -7.19 -6.22 -1.55
N THR A 224 -7.51 -5.02 -1.10
CA THR A 224 -7.85 -3.88 -1.97
C THR A 224 -6.68 -3.46 -2.86
N LEU A 225 -5.42 -3.66 -2.43
CA LEU A 225 -4.25 -3.40 -3.26
C LEU A 225 -4.22 -4.30 -4.50
N LYS A 226 -4.55 -5.60 -4.35
CA LYS A 226 -4.66 -6.53 -5.48
C LYS A 226 -5.83 -6.17 -6.40
N ILE A 227 -6.97 -5.77 -5.83
CA ILE A 227 -8.12 -5.32 -6.60
C ILE A 227 -7.75 -4.11 -7.45
N VAL A 228 -7.14 -3.10 -6.85
CA VAL A 228 -6.72 -1.88 -7.55
C VAL A 228 -5.69 -2.20 -8.64
N ARG A 229 -4.63 -2.95 -8.33
CA ARG A 229 -3.58 -3.32 -9.31
C ARG A 229 -4.10 -4.03 -10.55
N LYS A 230 -5.17 -4.82 -10.41
CA LYS A 230 -5.77 -5.57 -11.51
C LYS A 230 -6.84 -4.80 -12.27
N ASN A 231 -7.43 -3.76 -11.67
CA ASN A 231 -8.68 -3.23 -12.19
C ASN A 231 -8.72 -1.72 -12.33
N PHE A 232 -7.73 -1.00 -11.82
CA PHE A 232 -7.74 0.47 -11.82
C PHE A 232 -6.33 1.03 -11.95
N TYR A 233 -6.21 2.05 -12.77
CA TYR A 233 -5.05 2.93 -12.83
C TYR A 233 -5.46 4.36 -13.18
N SER A 234 -4.80 5.34 -12.57
CA SER A 234 -4.91 6.75 -12.94
C SER A 234 -3.53 7.38 -13.06
N PRO A 235 -3.29 8.27 -14.02
CA PRO A 235 -2.06 9.06 -14.12
C PRO A 235 -1.68 9.76 -12.81
N LEU A 236 -2.67 10.21 -12.03
CA LEU A 236 -2.47 10.85 -10.73
C LEU A 236 -1.78 9.95 -9.69
N MET A 237 -1.82 8.64 -9.89
CA MET A 237 -1.10 7.68 -9.05
C MET A 237 0.40 7.65 -9.29
N ASN A 238 0.88 8.20 -10.41
CA ASN A 238 2.30 8.21 -10.78
C ASN A 238 3.00 6.84 -10.62
N GLY A 239 2.31 5.76 -11.04
CA GLY A 239 2.82 4.38 -10.94
C GLY A 239 2.88 3.79 -9.53
N LYS A 240 2.40 4.51 -8.51
CA LYS A 240 2.42 4.08 -7.11
C LYS A 240 1.01 3.66 -6.68
N TYR A 241 0.90 2.48 -6.07
CA TYR A 241 -0.35 1.88 -5.61
C TYR A 241 -0.51 1.95 -4.07
N THR A 242 0.08 2.96 -3.43
CA THR A 242 -0.18 3.22 -2.01
C THR A 242 -1.56 3.84 -1.84
N ILE A 243 -2.18 3.64 -0.68
CA ILE A 243 -3.52 4.21 -0.38
C ILE A 243 -3.56 5.73 -0.62
N LYS A 244 -2.51 6.45 -0.20
CA LYS A 244 -2.36 7.90 -0.40
C LYS A 244 -2.41 8.31 -1.88
N ASN A 245 -1.82 7.51 -2.79
CA ASN A 245 -1.84 7.82 -4.22
C ASN A 245 -3.16 7.39 -4.88
N ILE A 246 -3.79 6.32 -4.41
CA ILE A 246 -5.08 5.87 -4.89
C ILE A 246 -6.17 6.90 -4.56
N ILE A 247 -6.20 7.40 -3.33
CA ILE A 247 -7.17 8.42 -2.89
C ILE A 247 -7.07 9.71 -3.72
N LYS A 248 -5.85 10.17 -4.04
CA LYS A 248 -5.65 11.33 -4.93
C LYS A 248 -6.23 11.13 -6.34
N ALA A 249 -6.38 9.90 -6.76
CA ALA A 249 -6.85 9.52 -8.09
C ALA A 249 -8.37 9.28 -8.16
N ILE A 250 -9.03 9.19 -7.02
CA ILE A 250 -10.47 9.00 -6.91
C ILE A 250 -11.10 10.34 -6.56
N PRO A 251 -12.13 10.81 -7.28
CA PRO A 251 -12.87 12.00 -6.89
C PRO A 251 -13.50 11.79 -5.51
N SER A 252 -12.93 12.40 -4.50
CA SER A 252 -13.42 12.32 -3.13
C SER A 252 -13.09 13.62 -2.39
N ASN A 253 -13.85 13.92 -1.34
CA ASN A 253 -13.57 15.02 -0.43
C ASN A 253 -12.54 14.64 0.65
N ILE A 254 -11.91 13.46 0.52
CA ILE A 254 -10.94 12.95 1.48
C ILE A 254 -9.55 13.43 1.07
N SER A 255 -8.89 14.19 1.93
CA SER A 255 -7.47 14.55 1.82
C SER A 255 -6.66 13.81 2.89
N TYR A 256 -5.43 13.45 2.54
CA TYR A 256 -4.40 13.07 3.50
C TYR A 256 -3.60 14.33 3.80
N ASP A 257 -3.95 15.02 4.84
CA ASP A 257 -3.13 16.09 5.40
C ASP A 257 -2.06 15.43 6.28
N VAL A 258 -0.81 15.54 5.85
CA VAL A 258 0.37 15.09 6.59
C VAL A 258 1.23 16.31 6.89
#